data_4cfa2f127cda54dfca298274c3b077a3
#
_entry.id   4cfa2f127cda54dfca298274c3b077a3
#
_cell.length_a   1.000
_cell.length_b   1.000
_cell.length_c   1.000
_cell.angle_alpha   90.00
_cell.angle_beta   90.00
_cell.angle_gamma   90.00
#
_symmetry.space_group_name_H-M   'P 1'
#
loop_
_entity.id
_entity.type
_entity.pdbx_description
1 polymer ?
#
loop_
_entity_poly.entity_id
_entity_poly.type
_entity_poly.pdbx_seq_one_letter_code
_entity_poly.pdbx_strand_id
1 'polypeptide(L)'
;MKKSTKRLFAAVLAAASLLALTACGGGKTEAPKTDDPKTEQPAESSGSKELSVYTAFPESEVIYYFNKFEQETGIKINYVRLSAGEMLTRVEAEKDNPQATLMFGGSTDNYIAAVDKGLLEAYQSPNLSKTPDTYLDPTGTWNPIYVGCIAFACNSDWFKEKGLEYPTSWEDLLKPEFKGEIIMAHPATSGTAYTVLATLVQLKGDDQVWDYLEKLNTNMSQYTKSGSAAPNAVAIGEAAIALTFSHDALQLTPEGYHIELSFPTDGTGYEVGAMALIKGGKADEQENAKKFIDWMTSEAGQGCYAENDSFRVPTNTAAPVADGLVTLDEVPVIDYDAVWAASVKSEYCEQFENKIATKPEG
;
A
#
# COMPACT_ATOMS: atom_id res chain seq x y z
N MET A 1 40.15 40.45 2.82
CA MET A 1 41.61 40.19 2.92
C MET A 1 41.87 38.70 2.85
N LYS A 2 42.77 38.34 1.89
CA LYS A 2 43.60 37.14 1.75
C LYS A 2 42.85 35.81 1.52
N LYS A 3 42.77 35.31 0.27
CA LYS A 3 43.72 34.51 -0.55
C LYS A 3 43.74 33.06 -0.12
N SER A 4 43.18 32.14 -0.91
CA SER A 4 43.75 31.44 -2.07
C SER A 4 44.80 30.39 -1.68
N THR A 5 44.60 29.13 -2.00
CA THR A 5 45.56 28.34 -2.77
C THR A 5 44.94 27.06 -3.35
N LYS A 6 44.99 26.96 -4.67
CA LYS A 6 44.86 25.75 -5.51
C LYS A 6 46.16 24.94 -5.44
N ARG A 7 46.09 23.61 -5.60
CA ARG A 7 47.12 22.80 -6.30
C ARG A 7 46.51 21.50 -6.75
N LEU A 8 46.40 21.43 -8.01
CA LEU A 8 46.64 20.43 -9.06
C LEU A 8 47.86 19.56 -8.76
N PHE A 9 47.77 18.26 -9.05
CA PHE A 9 48.83 17.49 -9.70
C PHE A 9 48.25 16.37 -10.54
N ALA A 10 48.79 16.25 -11.75
CA ALA A 10 48.38 15.45 -12.87
C ALA A 10 49.18 14.13 -12.94
N ALA A 11 48.55 13.16 -13.58
CA ALA A 11 48.98 12.10 -14.49
C ALA A 11 50.46 11.62 -14.49
N VAL A 12 50.66 10.32 -14.57
CA VAL A 12 51.63 9.65 -15.49
C VAL A 12 51.15 8.27 -15.90
N LEU A 13 51.17 8.07 -17.21
CA LEU A 13 51.03 6.87 -18.05
C LEU A 13 52.23 5.91 -17.91
N ALA A 14 52.04 4.64 -18.32
CA ALA A 14 52.78 3.82 -19.32
C ALA A 14 52.66 2.33 -18.94
N ALA A 15 52.11 1.44 -19.69
CA ALA A 15 52.40 0.84 -20.99
C ALA A 15 53.70 0.05 -21.03
N ALA A 16 53.62 -1.23 -21.35
CA ALA A 16 54.40 -2.09 -22.23
C ALA A 16 54.26 -3.57 -21.82
N SER A 17 53.67 -4.43 -22.60
CA SER A 17 54.05 -5.05 -23.89
C SER A 17 55.02 -6.23 -23.78
N LEU A 18 54.57 -7.33 -24.34
CA LEU A 18 55.14 -8.23 -25.33
C LEU A 18 55.87 -9.51 -24.93
N LEU A 19 55.28 -10.60 -25.38
CA LEU A 19 55.85 -11.73 -26.17
C LEU A 19 56.99 -12.61 -25.59
N ALA A 20 56.70 -13.91 -25.57
CA ALA A 20 57.59 -14.88 -26.20
C ALA A 20 56.85 -16.19 -26.51
N LEU A 21 56.83 -16.52 -27.79
CA LEU A 21 56.61 -17.82 -28.40
C LEU A 21 57.92 -18.62 -28.35
N THR A 22 57.84 -19.95 -28.16
CA THR A 22 58.63 -21.02 -28.83
C THR A 22 58.17 -22.34 -28.25
N ALA A 23 57.64 -23.27 -28.96
CA ALA A 23 57.97 -24.09 -30.10
C ALA A 23 58.57 -25.46 -29.70
N CYS A 24 57.84 -26.45 -30.19
CA CYS A 24 58.29 -27.76 -30.68
C CYS A 24 58.79 -28.90 -29.75
N GLY A 25 58.07 -29.99 -29.81
CA GLY A 25 58.73 -31.25 -30.19
C GLY A 25 58.23 -32.49 -29.47
N GLY A 26 57.68 -33.45 -30.21
CA GLY A 26 57.79 -34.86 -29.88
C GLY A 26 56.54 -35.64 -29.63
N GLY A 27 56.03 -36.30 -30.65
CA GLY A 27 54.86 -37.17 -30.63
C GLY A 27 55.05 -38.49 -29.89
N LYS A 28 53.89 -39.00 -29.42
CA LYS A 28 53.61 -40.46 -29.41
C LYS A 28 52.08 -40.63 -29.42
N THR A 29 51.65 -41.40 -30.39
CA THR A 29 50.28 -41.91 -30.61
C THR A 29 49.88 -42.84 -29.48
N GLU A 30 48.73 -42.56 -28.85
CA GLU A 30 47.93 -43.54 -28.12
C GLU A 30 46.45 -43.35 -28.39
N ALA A 31 45.73 -44.45 -28.47
CA ALA A 31 44.36 -44.61 -28.99
C ALA A 31 43.25 -43.96 -28.16
N PRO A 32 42.05 -43.75 -28.71
CA PRO A 32 41.01 -42.99 -28.09
C PRO A 32 40.31 -43.76 -26.96
N LYS A 33 40.25 -43.17 -25.76
CA LYS A 33 39.35 -43.57 -24.70
C LYS A 33 38.00 -42.90 -24.94
N THR A 34 36.97 -43.73 -24.97
CA THR A 34 35.56 -43.37 -24.96
C THR A 34 35.26 -42.44 -23.78
N ASP A 35 34.89 -41.18 -24.06
CA ASP A 35 34.33 -40.28 -23.11
C ASP A 35 32.87 -40.68 -22.86
N ASP A 36 32.58 -41.05 -21.61
CA ASP A 36 31.21 -41.08 -21.07
C ASP A 36 30.61 -39.66 -21.13
N PRO A 37 29.34 -39.50 -21.50
CA PRO A 37 28.69 -38.20 -21.44
C PRO A 37 28.57 -37.76 -19.98
N LYS A 38 29.34 -36.75 -19.60
CA LYS A 38 29.06 -35.97 -18.39
C LYS A 38 27.63 -35.48 -18.50
N THR A 39 26.75 -36.01 -17.65
CA THR A 39 25.45 -35.43 -17.35
C THR A 39 25.72 -34.03 -16.78
N GLU A 40 25.53 -33.01 -17.61
CA GLU A 40 25.43 -31.64 -17.12
C GLU A 40 24.20 -31.57 -16.20
N GLN A 41 24.43 -31.48 -14.88
CA GLN A 41 23.44 -31.06 -13.96
C GLN A 41 22.97 -29.67 -14.45
N PRO A 42 21.67 -29.44 -14.54
CA PRO A 42 21.17 -28.09 -14.80
C PRO A 42 21.76 -27.18 -13.73
N ALA A 43 22.42 -26.11 -14.14
CA ALA A 43 22.84 -25.07 -13.23
C ALA A 43 21.55 -24.60 -12.52
N GLU A 44 21.46 -24.78 -11.21
CA GLU A 44 20.49 -24.11 -10.39
C GLU A 44 20.64 -22.63 -10.71
N SER A 45 19.64 -22.04 -11.37
CA SER A 45 19.55 -20.60 -11.54
C SER A 45 19.48 -20.04 -10.13
N SER A 46 20.56 -19.45 -9.66
CA SER A 46 20.54 -18.68 -8.42
C SER A 46 19.64 -17.46 -8.70
N GLY A 47 18.33 -17.64 -8.52
CA GLY A 47 17.36 -16.55 -8.59
C GLY A 47 17.82 -15.39 -7.70
N SER A 48 17.36 -14.20 -7.99
CA SER A 48 17.57 -13.03 -7.16
C SER A 48 17.21 -13.36 -5.69
N LYS A 49 17.95 -12.80 -4.75
CA LYS A 49 17.56 -12.78 -3.33
C LYS A 49 16.95 -11.44 -2.93
N GLU A 50 16.43 -10.71 -3.89
CA GLU A 50 15.81 -9.42 -3.71
C GLU A 50 14.39 -9.42 -4.30
N LEU A 51 13.56 -8.51 -3.79
CA LEU A 51 12.22 -8.22 -4.29
C LEU A 51 11.99 -6.72 -4.23
N SER A 52 11.59 -6.12 -5.35
CA SER A 52 11.24 -4.70 -5.45
C SER A 52 9.73 -4.50 -5.33
N VAL A 53 9.30 -3.69 -4.37
CA VAL A 53 7.89 -3.53 -3.97
C VAL A 53 7.49 -2.06 -3.96
N TYR A 54 6.33 -1.75 -4.53
CA TYR A 54 5.59 -0.52 -4.24
C TYR A 54 4.54 -0.83 -3.17
N THR A 55 4.51 -0.03 -2.11
CA THR A 55 3.60 -0.29 -0.99
C THR A 55 2.83 0.95 -0.56
N ALA A 56 1.55 0.74 -0.22
CA ALA A 56 0.68 1.77 0.34
C ALA A 56 0.56 1.71 1.88
N PHE A 57 1.13 0.69 2.51
CA PHE A 57 1.15 0.59 3.97
C PHE A 57 1.97 1.71 4.62
N PRO A 58 1.68 2.10 5.86
CA PRO A 58 2.57 2.90 6.70
C PRO A 58 3.96 2.26 6.83
N GLU A 59 5.00 3.09 6.94
CA GLU A 59 6.38 2.61 7.00
C GLU A 59 6.65 1.78 8.25
N SER A 60 6.05 2.14 9.38
CA SER A 60 6.11 1.37 10.64
C SER A 60 5.66 -0.08 10.48
N GLU A 61 4.62 -0.32 9.68
CA GLU A 61 4.11 -1.66 9.43
C GLU A 61 5.00 -2.45 8.47
N VAL A 62 5.36 -1.86 7.32
CA VAL A 62 6.12 -2.59 6.29
C VAL A 62 7.51 -3.01 6.75
N ILE A 63 8.16 -2.21 7.59
CA ILE A 63 9.45 -2.57 8.18
C ILE A 63 9.33 -3.88 8.96
N TYR A 64 8.26 -4.05 9.74
CA TYR A 64 8.01 -5.28 10.50
C TYR A 64 7.80 -6.48 9.57
N TYR A 65 6.86 -6.37 8.60
CA TYR A 65 6.52 -7.46 7.68
C TYR A 65 7.69 -7.88 6.81
N PHE A 66 8.42 -6.92 6.26
CA PHE A 66 9.54 -7.19 5.37
C PHE A 66 10.73 -7.80 6.12
N ASN A 67 11.04 -7.33 7.32
CA ASN A 67 12.08 -7.93 8.15
C ASN A 67 11.74 -9.37 8.54
N LYS A 68 10.49 -9.66 8.90
CA LYS A 68 10.05 -11.00 9.25
C LYS A 68 10.14 -11.94 8.05
N PHE A 69 9.67 -11.51 6.89
CA PHE A 69 9.79 -12.27 5.65
C PHE A 69 11.25 -12.53 5.27
N GLU A 70 12.12 -11.51 5.36
CA GLU A 70 13.55 -11.66 5.10
C GLU A 70 14.22 -12.65 6.07
N GLN A 71 13.89 -12.63 7.36
CA GLN A 71 14.40 -13.58 8.34
C GLN A 71 13.98 -15.02 8.04
N GLU A 72 12.76 -15.23 7.56
CA GLU A 72 12.24 -16.57 7.26
C GLU A 72 12.75 -17.13 5.92
N THR A 73 12.99 -16.27 4.92
CA THR A 73 13.23 -16.71 3.54
C THR A 73 14.62 -16.36 3.00
N GLY A 74 15.30 -15.42 3.62
CA GLY A 74 16.55 -14.83 3.13
C GLY A 74 16.36 -13.93 1.90
N ILE A 75 15.12 -13.54 1.57
CA ILE A 75 14.78 -12.64 0.46
C ILE A 75 14.64 -11.23 1.01
N LYS A 76 15.51 -10.32 0.57
CA LYS A 76 15.49 -8.92 0.96
C LYS A 76 14.47 -8.15 0.15
N ILE A 77 13.64 -7.33 0.80
CA ILE A 77 12.67 -6.46 0.13
C ILE A 77 13.23 -5.03 0.04
N ASN A 78 13.31 -4.53 -1.20
CA ASN A 78 13.58 -3.13 -1.51
C ASN A 78 12.25 -2.46 -1.86
N TYR A 79 11.85 -1.44 -1.13
CA TYR A 79 10.52 -0.86 -1.30
C TYR A 79 10.53 0.65 -1.50
N VAL A 80 9.46 1.13 -2.14
CA VAL A 80 9.10 2.55 -2.17
C VAL A 80 7.68 2.69 -1.61
N ARG A 81 7.54 3.49 -0.55
CA ARG A 81 6.25 3.82 0.02
C ARG A 81 5.59 4.93 -0.78
N LEU A 82 4.36 4.69 -1.20
CA LEU A 82 3.51 5.61 -1.96
C LEU A 82 2.10 5.61 -1.34
N SER A 83 1.30 6.63 -1.59
CA SER A 83 -0.14 6.48 -1.34
C SER A 83 -0.76 5.59 -2.42
N ALA A 84 -1.93 4.99 -2.14
CA ALA A 84 -2.50 3.99 -3.05
C ALA A 84 -2.78 4.53 -4.47
N GLY A 85 -3.26 5.78 -4.58
CA GLY A 85 -3.46 6.43 -5.88
C GLY A 85 -2.15 6.74 -6.62
N GLU A 86 -1.11 7.16 -5.88
CA GLU A 86 0.22 7.38 -6.47
C GLU A 86 0.87 6.08 -6.92
N MET A 87 0.67 4.99 -6.17
CA MET A 87 1.17 3.66 -6.53
C MET A 87 0.60 3.22 -7.89
N LEU A 88 -0.73 3.33 -8.08
CA LEU A 88 -1.36 3.03 -9.37
C LEU A 88 -0.81 3.92 -10.50
N THR A 89 -0.74 5.23 -10.26
CA THR A 89 -0.22 6.20 -11.26
C THR A 89 1.22 5.86 -11.65
N ARG A 90 2.05 5.47 -10.69
CA ARG A 90 3.44 5.12 -10.92
C ARG A 90 3.59 3.83 -11.72
N VAL A 91 2.84 2.79 -11.36
CA VAL A 91 2.83 1.53 -12.11
C VAL A 91 2.38 1.74 -13.56
N GLU A 92 1.36 2.59 -13.78
CA GLU A 92 0.90 2.95 -15.12
C GLU A 92 1.98 3.71 -15.92
N ALA A 93 2.66 4.67 -15.29
CA ALA A 93 3.73 5.44 -15.94
C ALA A 93 4.95 4.58 -16.29
N GLU A 94 5.20 3.53 -15.54
CA GLU A 94 6.34 2.62 -15.70
C GLU A 94 6.00 1.32 -16.48
N LYS A 95 4.80 1.20 -17.06
CA LYS A 95 4.29 -0.05 -17.68
C LYS A 95 5.21 -0.67 -18.74
N ASP A 96 5.98 0.15 -19.45
CA ASP A 96 6.91 -0.30 -20.49
C ASP A 96 8.31 -0.67 -19.92
N ASN A 97 8.59 -0.29 -18.66
CA ASN A 97 9.82 -0.60 -17.94
C ASN A 97 9.61 -0.57 -16.43
N PRO A 98 8.88 -1.54 -15.85
CA PRO A 98 8.54 -1.59 -14.44
C PRO A 98 9.79 -1.58 -13.53
N GLN A 99 9.78 -0.75 -12.51
CA GLN A 99 10.87 -0.66 -11.53
C GLN A 99 10.61 -1.50 -10.27
N ALA A 100 9.36 -1.94 -10.10
CA ALA A 100 8.95 -2.87 -9.04
C ALA A 100 8.29 -4.11 -9.65
N THR A 101 8.26 -5.20 -8.87
CA THR A 101 7.68 -6.48 -9.26
C THR A 101 6.34 -6.71 -8.58
N LEU A 102 6.06 -6.01 -7.47
CA LEU A 102 4.88 -6.21 -6.64
C LEU A 102 4.23 -4.88 -6.25
N MET A 103 2.88 -4.82 -6.31
CA MET A 103 2.05 -3.86 -5.59
C MET A 103 1.59 -4.49 -4.27
N PHE A 104 1.71 -3.76 -3.15
CA PHE A 104 1.40 -4.25 -1.82
C PHE A 104 0.60 -3.24 -1.00
N GLY A 105 -0.63 -3.60 -0.61
CA GLY A 105 -1.55 -2.79 0.19
C GLY A 105 -2.32 -1.73 -0.59
N GLY A 106 -3.24 -1.08 0.10
CA GLY A 106 -4.24 -0.18 -0.49
C GLY A 106 -5.46 -0.92 -1.00
N SER A 107 -6.53 -0.18 -1.20
CA SER A 107 -7.87 -0.68 -1.51
C SER A 107 -7.99 -1.29 -2.91
N THR A 108 -8.87 -2.28 -3.03
CA THR A 108 -9.11 -3.07 -4.25
C THR A 108 -9.55 -2.27 -5.46
N ASP A 109 -10.15 -1.08 -5.29
CA ASP A 109 -10.48 -0.19 -6.40
C ASP A 109 -9.26 0.16 -7.26
N ASN A 110 -8.07 0.30 -6.65
CA ASN A 110 -6.82 0.54 -7.38
C ASN A 110 -6.36 -0.69 -8.16
N TYR A 111 -6.58 -1.89 -7.61
CA TYR A 111 -6.24 -3.16 -8.26
C TYR A 111 -7.20 -3.48 -9.42
N ILE A 112 -8.49 -3.24 -9.23
CA ILE A 112 -9.50 -3.37 -10.31
C ILE A 112 -9.14 -2.43 -11.46
N ALA A 113 -8.86 -1.15 -11.17
CA ALA A 113 -8.42 -0.19 -12.17
C ALA A 113 -7.10 -0.61 -12.85
N ALA A 114 -6.16 -1.22 -12.12
CA ALA A 114 -4.92 -1.73 -12.68
C ALA A 114 -5.13 -2.96 -13.58
N VAL A 115 -6.08 -3.85 -13.25
CA VAL A 115 -6.51 -4.98 -14.10
C VAL A 115 -7.10 -4.45 -15.41
N ASP A 116 -8.03 -3.49 -15.35
CA ASP A 116 -8.68 -2.90 -16.53
C ASP A 116 -7.66 -2.23 -17.48
N LYS A 117 -6.61 -1.67 -16.91
CA LYS A 117 -5.49 -1.07 -17.68
C LYS A 117 -4.45 -2.09 -18.15
N GLY A 118 -4.60 -3.38 -17.81
CA GLY A 118 -3.67 -4.44 -18.17
C GLY A 118 -2.27 -4.31 -17.53
N LEU A 119 -2.18 -3.74 -16.32
CA LEU A 119 -0.93 -3.45 -15.61
C LEU A 119 -0.47 -4.59 -14.70
N LEU A 120 -1.33 -5.57 -14.43
CA LEU A 120 -1.05 -6.65 -13.49
C LEU A 120 -0.92 -8.00 -14.20
N GLU A 121 -0.22 -8.93 -13.58
CA GLU A 121 -0.08 -10.31 -14.00
C GLU A 121 -0.88 -11.22 -13.05
N ALA A 122 -1.63 -12.16 -13.62
CA ALA A 122 -2.48 -13.04 -12.84
C ALA A 122 -1.64 -14.00 -11.98
N TYR A 123 -1.87 -13.96 -10.69
CA TYR A 123 -1.37 -14.92 -9.72
C TYR A 123 -2.29 -14.98 -8.51
N GLN A 124 -2.85 -16.14 -8.25
CA GLN A 124 -3.67 -16.39 -7.07
C GLN A 124 -2.93 -17.33 -6.12
N SER A 125 -2.79 -16.91 -4.88
CA SER A 125 -2.13 -17.71 -3.84
C SER A 125 -2.91 -18.98 -3.53
N PRO A 126 -2.24 -20.13 -3.32
CA PRO A 126 -2.89 -21.34 -2.83
C PRO A 126 -3.42 -21.23 -1.38
N ASN A 127 -3.02 -20.19 -0.64
CA ASN A 127 -3.38 -20.00 0.77
C ASN A 127 -4.75 -19.29 0.99
N LEU A 128 -5.48 -18.97 -0.09
CA LEU A 128 -6.76 -18.25 0.00
C LEU A 128 -7.95 -19.10 0.43
N SER A 129 -7.76 -20.39 0.74
CA SER A 129 -8.86 -21.30 1.14
C SER A 129 -9.57 -20.92 2.45
N LYS A 130 -8.99 -20.01 3.23
CA LYS A 130 -9.56 -19.46 4.47
C LYS A 130 -10.04 -18.02 4.31
N THR A 131 -9.98 -17.48 3.10
CA THR A 131 -10.50 -16.15 2.77
C THR A 131 -11.95 -16.27 2.32
N PRO A 132 -12.90 -15.49 2.87
CA PRO A 132 -14.29 -15.46 2.40
C PRO A 132 -14.38 -15.13 0.91
N ASP A 133 -15.26 -15.84 0.20
CA ASP A 133 -15.45 -15.68 -1.25
C ASP A 133 -15.76 -14.23 -1.67
N THR A 134 -16.43 -13.47 -0.78
CA THR A 134 -16.78 -12.06 -0.99
C THR A 134 -15.59 -11.13 -1.12
N TYR A 135 -14.41 -11.56 -0.66
CA TYR A 135 -13.18 -10.78 -0.75
C TYR A 135 -12.26 -11.23 -1.90
N LEU A 136 -12.59 -12.36 -2.56
CA LEU A 136 -11.74 -12.90 -3.62
C LEU A 136 -11.88 -12.11 -4.93
N ASP A 137 -10.77 -11.99 -5.64
CA ASP A 137 -10.76 -11.47 -6.99
C ASP A 137 -11.32 -12.50 -7.99
N PRO A 138 -12.43 -12.21 -8.68
CA PRO A 138 -12.98 -13.12 -9.68
C PRO A 138 -12.08 -13.33 -10.90
N THR A 139 -11.11 -12.43 -11.13
CA THR A 139 -10.14 -12.53 -12.23
C THR A 139 -8.89 -13.34 -11.87
N GLY A 140 -8.66 -13.60 -10.57
CA GLY A 140 -7.48 -14.29 -10.06
C GLY A 140 -6.17 -13.51 -10.24
N THR A 141 -6.26 -12.19 -10.28
CA THR A 141 -5.10 -11.30 -10.56
C THR A 141 -4.52 -10.69 -9.30
N TRP A 142 -5.36 -10.29 -8.35
CA TRP A 142 -4.92 -9.76 -7.05
C TRP A 142 -5.35 -10.65 -5.89
N ASN A 143 -4.70 -10.50 -4.77
CA ASN A 143 -4.90 -11.31 -3.57
C ASN A 143 -5.30 -10.42 -2.40
N PRO A 144 -6.45 -10.66 -1.75
CA PRO A 144 -6.89 -9.90 -0.59
C PRO A 144 -6.03 -10.24 0.63
N ILE A 145 -5.73 -9.25 1.46
CA ILE A 145 -4.85 -9.44 2.62
C ILE A 145 -5.42 -8.87 3.93
N TYR A 146 -6.25 -7.83 3.87
CA TYR A 146 -6.92 -7.30 5.06
C TYR A 146 -8.24 -6.63 4.68
N VAL A 147 -9.03 -6.31 5.69
CA VAL A 147 -10.25 -5.48 5.58
C VAL A 147 -10.17 -4.33 6.58
N GLY A 148 -10.76 -3.18 6.26
CA GLY A 148 -10.86 -2.04 7.16
C GLY A 148 -12.04 -1.14 6.79
N CYS A 149 -12.69 -0.52 7.78
CA CYS A 149 -13.83 0.38 7.57
C CYS A 149 -13.44 1.84 7.84
N ILE A 150 -14.15 2.76 7.18
CA ILE A 150 -14.03 4.19 7.44
C ILE A 150 -14.61 4.50 8.82
N ALA A 151 -13.91 5.34 9.58
CA ALA A 151 -14.28 5.84 10.88
C ALA A 151 -14.00 7.34 10.99
N PHE A 152 -14.61 7.96 11.97
CA PHE A 152 -14.25 9.27 12.47
C PHE A 152 -13.28 9.07 13.64
N ALA A 153 -12.00 9.34 13.42
CA ALA A 153 -11.00 9.30 14.49
C ALA A 153 -11.01 10.64 15.20
N CYS A 154 -11.42 10.62 16.48
CA CYS A 154 -11.69 11.80 17.29
C CYS A 154 -10.63 11.99 18.35
N ASN A 155 -10.06 13.20 18.50
CA ASN A 155 -9.20 13.56 19.62
C ASN A 155 -10.03 13.71 20.90
N SER A 156 -9.97 12.72 21.80
CA SER A 156 -10.83 12.69 22.99
C SER A 156 -10.55 13.83 23.97
N ASP A 157 -9.32 14.33 24.04
CA ASP A 157 -8.98 15.48 24.88
C ASP A 157 -9.63 16.77 24.36
N TRP A 158 -9.62 16.98 23.03
CA TRP A 158 -10.29 18.12 22.42
C TRP A 158 -11.81 18.09 22.68
N PHE A 159 -12.45 16.94 22.45
CA PHE A 159 -13.89 16.78 22.71
C PHE A 159 -14.25 17.01 24.17
N LYS A 160 -13.46 16.49 25.10
CA LYS A 160 -13.61 16.69 26.54
C LYS A 160 -13.45 18.17 26.94
N GLU A 161 -12.45 18.86 26.39
CA GLU A 161 -12.23 20.29 26.65
C GLU A 161 -13.41 21.14 26.17
N LYS A 162 -13.95 20.82 24.98
CA LYS A 162 -15.09 21.55 24.39
C LYS A 162 -16.45 21.15 24.99
N GLY A 163 -16.51 20.01 25.70
CA GLY A 163 -17.76 19.47 26.23
C GLY A 163 -18.73 19.03 25.12
N LEU A 164 -18.18 18.51 24.02
CA LEU A 164 -18.94 18.05 22.85
C LEU A 164 -19.01 16.52 22.83
N GLU A 165 -20.11 16.01 22.26
CA GLU A 165 -20.24 14.58 21.93
C GLU A 165 -19.57 14.28 20.58
N TYR A 166 -19.07 13.05 20.41
CA TYR A 166 -18.50 12.60 19.15
C TYR A 166 -19.57 12.59 18.04
N PRO A 167 -19.21 12.92 16.79
CA PRO A 167 -20.14 12.82 15.65
C PRO A 167 -20.52 11.35 15.41
N THR A 168 -21.79 11.05 15.23
CA THR A 168 -22.34 9.71 14.99
C THR A 168 -23.07 9.58 13.66
N SER A 169 -23.00 10.60 12.82
CA SER A 169 -23.53 10.60 11.46
C SER A 169 -22.70 11.50 10.54
N TRP A 170 -22.83 11.31 9.24
CA TRP A 170 -22.20 12.22 8.27
C TRP A 170 -22.72 13.65 8.40
N GLU A 171 -24.02 13.84 8.73
CA GLU A 171 -24.59 15.16 8.95
C GLU A 171 -24.02 15.87 10.20
N ASP A 172 -23.61 15.13 11.23
CA ASP A 172 -22.98 15.72 12.41
C ASP A 172 -21.69 16.47 12.07
N LEU A 173 -20.97 16.03 11.05
CA LEU A 173 -19.74 16.69 10.58
C LEU A 173 -19.96 18.09 10.03
N LEU A 174 -21.21 18.45 9.71
CA LEU A 174 -21.59 19.78 9.21
C LEU A 174 -21.84 20.80 10.33
N LYS A 175 -21.82 20.37 11.60
CA LYS A 175 -22.04 21.26 12.75
C LYS A 175 -20.98 22.37 12.78
N PRO A 176 -21.39 23.62 13.08
CA PRO A 176 -20.46 24.76 13.07
C PRO A 176 -19.35 24.67 14.12
N GLU A 177 -19.53 23.83 15.16
CA GLU A 177 -18.53 23.55 16.19
C GLU A 177 -17.27 22.89 15.64
N PHE A 178 -17.39 22.19 14.50
CA PHE A 178 -16.27 21.49 13.83
C PHE A 178 -15.60 22.32 12.73
N LYS A 179 -15.89 23.61 12.64
CA LYS A 179 -15.32 24.47 11.61
C LYS A 179 -13.79 24.55 11.71
N GLY A 180 -13.11 24.05 10.66
CA GLY A 180 -11.64 23.98 10.61
C GLY A 180 -11.03 22.90 11.49
N GLU A 181 -11.83 21.93 11.97
CA GLU A 181 -11.41 20.87 12.89
C GLU A 181 -11.48 19.48 12.26
N ILE A 182 -11.85 19.36 10.99
CA ILE A 182 -11.92 18.09 10.27
C ILE A 182 -10.78 18.00 9.28
N ILE A 183 -10.15 16.83 9.21
CA ILE A 183 -9.05 16.53 8.29
C ILE A 183 -9.29 15.19 7.58
N MET A 184 -8.96 15.12 6.32
CA MET A 184 -8.89 13.87 5.55
C MET A 184 -7.80 13.97 4.47
N ALA A 185 -7.46 12.87 3.84
CA ALA A 185 -6.62 12.93 2.65
C ALA A 185 -7.39 13.42 1.42
N HIS A 186 -6.68 13.71 0.32
CA HIS A 186 -7.31 14.06 -0.94
C HIS A 186 -7.67 12.80 -1.76
N PRO A 187 -8.89 12.66 -2.30
CA PRO A 187 -9.31 11.44 -3.01
C PRO A 187 -8.45 11.07 -4.22
N ALA A 188 -7.90 12.04 -4.93
CA ALA A 188 -7.04 11.77 -6.09
C ALA A 188 -5.67 11.15 -5.73
N THR A 189 -5.22 11.30 -4.48
CA THR A 189 -3.92 10.77 -4.04
C THR A 189 -4.06 9.58 -3.09
N SER A 190 -5.14 9.50 -2.32
CA SER A 190 -5.34 8.53 -1.23
C SER A 190 -6.51 7.58 -1.52
N GLY A 191 -6.27 6.27 -1.41
CA GLY A 191 -7.33 5.26 -1.44
C GLY A 191 -8.33 5.44 -0.30
N THR A 192 -7.87 5.74 0.92
CA THR A 192 -8.72 6.02 2.09
C THR A 192 -9.74 7.14 1.79
N ALA A 193 -9.24 8.27 1.31
CA ALA A 193 -10.11 9.40 0.99
C ALA A 193 -11.02 9.12 -0.21
N TYR A 194 -10.55 8.32 -1.17
CA TYR A 194 -11.41 7.87 -2.25
C TYR A 194 -12.53 6.95 -1.75
N THR A 195 -12.25 6.05 -0.80
CA THR A 195 -13.30 5.24 -0.16
C THR A 195 -14.32 6.12 0.58
N VAL A 196 -13.87 7.20 1.26
CA VAL A 196 -14.81 8.19 1.86
C VAL A 196 -15.69 8.83 0.78
N LEU A 197 -15.10 9.32 -0.31
CA LEU A 197 -15.85 9.94 -1.42
C LEU A 197 -16.85 8.95 -2.03
N ALA A 198 -16.41 7.74 -2.39
CA ALA A 198 -17.26 6.72 -2.99
C ALA A 198 -18.40 6.28 -2.03
N THR A 199 -18.10 6.19 -0.72
CA THR A 199 -19.13 5.94 0.31
C THR A 199 -20.19 7.02 0.31
N LEU A 200 -19.80 8.27 0.33
CA LEU A 200 -20.74 9.41 0.32
C LEU A 200 -21.58 9.46 -0.96
N VAL A 201 -20.97 9.15 -2.11
CA VAL A 201 -21.72 9.07 -3.37
C VAL A 201 -22.74 7.93 -3.32
N GLN A 202 -22.37 6.76 -2.85
CA GLN A 202 -23.27 5.59 -2.74
C GLN A 202 -24.39 5.81 -1.72
N LEU A 203 -24.14 6.57 -0.65
CA LEU A 203 -25.14 6.91 0.36
C LEU A 203 -26.10 8.02 -0.08
N LYS A 204 -25.59 9.07 -0.71
CA LYS A 204 -26.35 10.29 -0.97
C LYS A 204 -26.83 10.42 -2.43
N GLY A 205 -26.18 9.71 -3.35
CA GLY A 205 -26.37 9.87 -4.80
C GLY A 205 -25.71 11.13 -5.35
N ASP A 206 -25.54 11.16 -6.68
CA ASP A 206 -24.87 12.25 -7.40
C ASP A 206 -25.47 13.63 -7.17
N ASP A 207 -26.79 13.70 -7.08
CA ASP A 207 -27.51 14.97 -6.96
C ASP A 207 -27.25 15.68 -5.61
N GLN A 208 -26.93 14.94 -4.56
CA GLN A 208 -26.83 15.46 -3.19
C GLN A 208 -25.40 15.46 -2.64
N VAL A 209 -24.52 14.59 -3.15
CA VAL A 209 -23.19 14.44 -2.59
C VAL A 209 -22.34 15.70 -2.70
N TRP A 210 -22.45 16.42 -3.81
CA TRP A 210 -21.63 17.63 -4.03
C TRP A 210 -22.04 18.78 -3.12
N ASP A 211 -23.36 19.00 -2.95
CA ASP A 211 -23.88 19.99 -1.98
C ASP A 211 -23.44 19.65 -0.54
N TYR A 212 -23.42 18.36 -0.20
CA TYR A 212 -22.92 17.90 1.10
C TYR A 212 -21.42 18.17 1.25
N LEU A 213 -20.61 17.80 0.24
CA LEU A 213 -19.16 17.98 0.26
C LEU A 213 -18.75 19.47 0.28
N GLU A 214 -19.48 20.35 -0.40
CA GLU A 214 -19.28 21.80 -0.31
C GLU A 214 -19.48 22.31 1.13
N LYS A 215 -20.53 21.84 1.81
CA LYS A 215 -20.77 22.17 3.22
C LYS A 215 -19.68 21.58 4.13
N LEU A 216 -19.34 20.30 3.96
CA LEU A 216 -18.28 19.65 4.72
C LEU A 216 -16.95 20.37 4.55
N ASN A 217 -16.64 20.83 3.33
CA ASN A 217 -15.42 21.58 3.02
C ASN A 217 -15.26 22.85 3.87
N THR A 218 -16.36 23.46 4.33
CA THR A 218 -16.29 24.62 5.25
C THR A 218 -15.75 24.26 6.64
N ASN A 219 -15.84 22.99 7.02
CA ASN A 219 -15.36 22.45 8.29
C ASN A 219 -13.98 21.75 8.16
N MET A 220 -13.49 21.58 6.93
CA MET A 220 -12.17 21.00 6.70
C MET A 220 -11.06 21.97 7.09
N SER A 221 -10.04 21.47 7.80
CA SER A 221 -8.79 22.20 8.06
C SER A 221 -7.85 22.11 6.87
N GLN A 222 -7.68 20.90 6.34
CA GLN A 222 -6.82 20.64 5.19
C GLN A 222 -7.11 19.27 4.57
N TYR A 223 -6.55 19.05 3.37
CA TYR A 223 -6.48 17.75 2.71
C TYR A 223 -5.04 17.27 2.68
N THR A 224 -4.76 16.11 3.29
CA THR A 224 -3.42 15.51 3.28
C THR A 224 -3.17 14.69 2.02
N LYS A 225 -1.93 14.30 1.77
CA LYS A 225 -1.54 13.48 0.62
C LYS A 225 -1.89 12.00 0.83
N SER A 226 -1.79 11.48 2.06
CA SER A 226 -1.99 10.08 2.40
C SER A 226 -3.02 9.89 3.51
N GLY A 227 -3.78 8.78 3.46
CA GLY A 227 -4.83 8.47 4.43
C GLY A 227 -4.33 8.41 5.88
N SER A 228 -3.19 7.79 6.10
CA SER A 228 -2.58 7.67 7.43
C SER A 228 -2.04 8.99 8.01
N ALA A 229 -1.88 10.04 7.20
CA ALA A 229 -1.46 11.34 7.71
C ALA A 229 -2.57 12.07 8.49
N ALA A 230 -3.83 11.84 8.14
CA ALA A 230 -4.95 12.50 8.80
C ALA A 230 -5.11 12.11 10.29
N PRO A 231 -5.14 10.82 10.67
CA PRO A 231 -5.21 10.46 12.09
C PRO A 231 -3.96 10.88 12.88
N ASN A 232 -2.77 10.92 12.27
CA ASN A 232 -1.57 11.46 12.91
C ASN A 232 -1.73 12.94 13.28
N ALA A 233 -2.32 13.76 12.39
CA ALA A 233 -2.59 15.17 12.67
C ALA A 233 -3.57 15.33 13.85
N VAL A 234 -4.60 14.48 13.94
CA VAL A 234 -5.53 14.43 15.07
C VAL A 234 -4.82 14.02 16.36
N ALA A 235 -3.93 13.02 16.30
CA ALA A 235 -3.16 12.55 17.44
C ALA A 235 -2.33 13.65 18.09
N ILE A 236 -1.73 14.52 17.29
CA ILE A 236 -0.91 15.65 17.78
C ILE A 236 -1.71 16.95 17.99
N GLY A 237 -3.03 16.94 17.82
CA GLY A 237 -3.93 18.06 18.09
C GLY A 237 -3.99 19.14 17.00
N GLU A 238 -3.61 18.84 15.76
CA GLU A 238 -3.73 19.75 14.62
C GLU A 238 -5.17 19.81 14.07
N ALA A 239 -5.99 18.82 14.38
CA ALA A 239 -7.42 18.77 14.07
C ALA A 239 -8.14 17.91 15.14
N ALA A 240 -9.46 18.03 15.24
CA ALA A 240 -10.26 17.27 16.18
C ALA A 240 -10.76 15.94 15.63
N ILE A 241 -10.98 15.84 14.31
CA ILE A 241 -11.62 14.70 13.66
C ILE A 241 -10.86 14.36 12.39
N ALA A 242 -10.46 13.09 12.22
CA ALA A 242 -9.97 12.58 10.94
C ALA A 242 -11.00 11.62 10.30
N LEU A 243 -11.24 11.78 9.01
CA LEU A 243 -11.96 10.79 8.21
C LEU A 243 -10.93 9.81 7.64
N THR A 244 -10.88 8.60 8.22
CA THR A 244 -9.81 7.64 7.97
C THR A 244 -10.29 6.20 8.15
N PHE A 245 -9.45 5.20 7.85
CA PHE A 245 -9.72 3.83 8.24
C PHE A 245 -9.51 3.62 9.74
N SER A 246 -10.35 2.79 10.35
CA SER A 246 -10.32 2.45 11.77
C SER A 246 -8.94 1.95 12.23
N HIS A 247 -8.31 1.08 11.46
CA HIS A 247 -7.00 0.53 11.76
C HIS A 247 -5.88 1.59 11.77
N ASP A 248 -5.92 2.59 10.85
CA ASP A 248 -4.92 3.65 10.81
C ASP A 248 -4.97 4.56 12.06
N ALA A 249 -6.15 4.71 12.65
CA ALA A 249 -6.33 5.47 13.89
C ALA A 249 -6.00 4.65 15.13
N LEU A 250 -6.41 3.38 15.17
CA LEU A 250 -6.18 2.49 16.31
C LEU A 250 -4.68 2.25 16.58
N GLN A 251 -3.84 2.24 15.54
CA GLN A 251 -2.38 2.11 15.69
C GLN A 251 -1.75 3.17 16.59
N LEU A 252 -2.39 4.33 16.73
CA LEU A 252 -1.87 5.44 17.53
C LEU A 252 -2.19 5.29 19.03
N THR A 253 -3.13 4.43 19.40
CA THR A 253 -3.53 4.24 20.80
C THR A 253 -2.46 3.55 21.65
N PRO A 254 -1.74 2.50 21.18
CA PRO A 254 -0.61 1.93 21.91
C PRO A 254 0.57 2.91 22.07
N GLU A 255 0.67 3.91 21.18
CA GLU A 255 1.67 4.97 21.27
C GLU A 255 1.33 6.03 22.35
N GLY A 256 0.15 5.92 22.96
CA GLY A 256 -0.31 6.79 24.04
C GLY A 256 -1.11 8.02 23.59
N TYR A 257 -1.52 8.07 22.32
CA TYR A 257 -2.42 9.12 21.84
C TYR A 257 -3.87 8.84 22.23
N HIS A 258 -4.60 9.89 22.60
CA HIS A 258 -5.98 9.81 23.06
C HIS A 258 -6.94 9.95 21.88
N ILE A 259 -7.10 8.88 21.11
CA ILE A 259 -8.02 8.80 19.96
C ILE A 259 -9.16 7.84 20.29
N GLU A 260 -10.37 8.30 20.03
CA GLU A 260 -11.59 7.50 20.08
C GLU A 260 -12.17 7.36 18.68
N LEU A 261 -12.67 6.16 18.36
CA LEU A 261 -13.36 5.93 17.10
C LEU A 261 -14.86 6.15 17.26
N SER A 262 -15.43 6.86 16.31
CA SER A 262 -16.87 6.95 16.12
C SER A 262 -17.23 6.52 14.70
N PHE A 263 -18.38 5.86 14.56
CA PHE A 263 -18.84 5.34 13.28
C PHE A 263 -20.19 5.97 12.91
N PRO A 264 -20.38 6.38 11.65
CA PRO A 264 -21.63 6.97 11.23
C PRO A 264 -22.74 5.90 11.22
N THR A 265 -23.80 6.14 11.99
CA THR A 265 -24.97 5.25 12.10
C THR A 265 -25.80 5.19 10.81
N ASP A 266 -25.64 6.17 9.94
CA ASP A 266 -26.23 6.24 8.60
C ASP A 266 -25.41 5.46 7.54
N GLY A 267 -24.33 4.80 7.96
CA GLY A 267 -23.57 3.84 7.15
C GLY A 267 -22.16 4.28 6.83
N THR A 268 -21.23 3.33 6.82
CA THR A 268 -19.83 3.55 6.46
C THR A 268 -19.37 2.62 5.36
N GLY A 269 -18.40 3.07 4.55
CA GLY A 269 -17.72 2.24 3.57
C GLY A 269 -16.57 1.47 4.18
N TYR A 270 -16.10 0.50 3.42
CA TYR A 270 -14.96 -0.31 3.81
C TYR A 270 -14.02 -0.57 2.62
N GLU A 271 -12.82 -0.98 2.92
CA GLU A 271 -11.90 -1.49 1.90
C GLU A 271 -11.57 -2.96 2.13
N VAL A 272 -11.28 -3.64 1.05
CA VAL A 272 -10.45 -4.85 1.05
C VAL A 272 -9.07 -4.42 0.56
N GLY A 273 -8.05 -4.61 1.38
CA GLY A 273 -6.67 -4.34 0.99
C GLY A 273 -6.10 -5.52 0.21
N ALA A 274 -5.30 -5.24 -0.80
CA ALA A 274 -4.82 -6.27 -1.71
C ALA A 274 -3.34 -6.18 -2.04
N MET A 275 -2.83 -7.19 -2.76
CA MET A 275 -1.51 -7.23 -3.37
C MET A 275 -1.56 -7.97 -4.70
N ALA A 276 -0.66 -7.61 -5.63
CA ALA A 276 -0.62 -8.22 -6.97
C ALA A 276 0.76 -8.10 -7.63
N LEU A 277 1.04 -9.00 -8.55
CA LEU A 277 2.21 -8.93 -9.43
C LEU A 277 2.04 -7.81 -10.45
N ILE A 278 3.08 -6.99 -10.61
CA ILE A 278 3.15 -6.00 -11.70
C ILE A 278 3.56 -6.72 -12.99
N LYS A 279 2.77 -6.52 -14.04
CA LYS A 279 3.05 -7.11 -15.35
C LYS A 279 4.36 -6.58 -15.91
N GLY A 280 5.22 -7.50 -16.37
CA GLY A 280 6.54 -7.14 -16.86
C GLY A 280 7.54 -6.73 -15.79
N GLY A 281 7.23 -6.95 -14.50
CA GLY A 281 8.18 -6.79 -13.41
C GLY A 281 9.44 -7.64 -13.59
N LYS A 282 10.48 -7.39 -12.80
CA LYS A 282 11.80 -8.00 -12.96
C LYS A 282 11.73 -9.53 -12.99
N ALA A 283 12.22 -10.14 -14.06
CA ALA A 283 12.06 -11.57 -14.31
C ALA A 283 12.73 -12.46 -13.24
N ASP A 284 13.84 -12.02 -12.66
CA ASP A 284 14.58 -12.71 -11.59
C ASP A 284 13.96 -12.53 -10.19
N GLU A 285 12.98 -11.63 -10.04
CA GLU A 285 12.24 -11.39 -8.80
C GLU A 285 10.85 -12.06 -8.78
N GLN A 286 10.32 -12.58 -9.91
CA GLN A 286 8.95 -13.10 -10.04
C GLN A 286 8.63 -14.20 -9.00
N GLU A 287 9.52 -15.17 -8.86
CA GLU A 287 9.31 -16.25 -7.88
C GLU A 287 9.39 -15.75 -6.43
N ASN A 288 10.19 -14.71 -6.16
CA ASN A 288 10.24 -14.08 -4.84
C ASN A 288 8.95 -13.32 -4.54
N ALA A 289 8.37 -12.66 -5.54
CA ALA A 289 7.08 -11.97 -5.40
C ALA A 289 5.95 -12.96 -5.11
N LYS A 290 5.88 -14.08 -5.81
CA LYS A 290 4.91 -15.15 -5.52
C LYS A 290 5.08 -15.71 -4.10
N LYS A 291 6.32 -15.96 -3.66
CA LYS A 291 6.59 -16.41 -2.29
C LYS A 291 6.11 -15.38 -1.25
N PHE A 292 6.28 -14.08 -1.53
CA PHE A 292 5.80 -13.04 -0.63
C PHE A 292 4.27 -12.99 -0.61
N ILE A 293 3.61 -13.13 -1.78
CA ILE A 293 2.13 -13.23 -1.86
C ILE A 293 1.65 -14.43 -1.03
N ASP A 294 2.25 -15.60 -1.22
CA ASP A 294 1.85 -16.81 -0.49
C ASP A 294 2.09 -16.68 1.02
N TRP A 295 3.21 -16.08 1.41
CA TRP A 295 3.50 -15.82 2.81
C TRP A 295 2.49 -14.84 3.41
N MET A 296 2.23 -13.71 2.75
CA MET A 296 1.34 -12.67 3.27
C MET A 296 -0.15 -13.07 3.28
N THR A 297 -0.57 -14.03 2.46
CA THR A 297 -1.92 -14.59 2.47
C THR A 297 -2.08 -15.76 3.43
N SER A 298 -1.00 -16.24 4.05
CA SER A 298 -1.02 -17.30 5.04
C SER A 298 -1.48 -16.80 6.42
N GLU A 299 -1.80 -17.74 7.32
CA GLU A 299 -2.08 -17.47 8.72
C GLU A 299 -0.90 -16.75 9.41
N ALA A 300 0.33 -17.16 9.14
CA ALA A 300 1.53 -16.56 9.71
C ALA A 300 1.78 -15.14 9.20
N GLY A 301 1.62 -14.91 7.91
CA GLY A 301 1.81 -13.58 7.31
C GLY A 301 0.78 -12.57 7.80
N GLN A 302 -0.50 -12.93 7.81
CA GLN A 302 -1.54 -12.03 8.34
C GLN A 302 -1.55 -11.97 9.87
N GLY A 303 -0.99 -12.95 10.57
CA GLY A 303 -0.76 -12.91 12.01
C GLY A 303 0.17 -11.76 12.43
N CYS A 304 0.99 -11.28 11.52
CA CYS A 304 1.83 -10.09 11.75
C CYS A 304 1.02 -8.83 12.10
N TYR A 305 -0.25 -8.76 11.72
CA TYR A 305 -1.11 -7.63 12.08
C TYR A 305 -1.30 -7.55 13.60
N ALA A 306 -1.60 -8.67 14.24
CA ALA A 306 -1.74 -8.73 15.70
C ALA A 306 -0.40 -8.57 16.42
N GLU A 307 0.70 -9.10 15.85
CA GLU A 307 2.03 -9.00 16.44
C GLU A 307 2.61 -7.57 16.43
N ASN A 308 2.14 -6.73 15.50
CA ASN A 308 2.64 -5.35 15.29
C ASN A 308 1.59 -4.28 15.59
N ASP A 309 0.54 -4.59 16.35
CA ASP A 309 -0.56 -3.68 16.68
C ASP A 309 -1.11 -2.91 15.46
N SER A 310 -1.24 -3.62 14.33
CA SER A 310 -1.67 -3.02 13.07
C SER A 310 -3.17 -2.80 13.00
N PHE A 311 -3.97 -3.50 13.81
CA PHE A 311 -5.43 -3.44 13.88
C PHE A 311 -6.15 -3.65 12.53
N ARG A 312 -5.49 -4.29 11.55
CA ARG A 312 -6.11 -4.69 10.28
C ARG A 312 -6.85 -6.00 10.49
N VAL A 313 -8.08 -6.09 9.98
CA VAL A 313 -8.84 -7.34 9.98
C VAL A 313 -8.22 -8.28 8.95
N PRO A 314 -7.65 -9.43 9.34
CA PRO A 314 -7.10 -10.37 8.37
C PRO A 314 -8.21 -10.93 7.48
N THR A 315 -7.93 -11.09 6.18
CA THR A 315 -8.83 -11.83 5.27
C THR A 315 -8.73 -13.34 5.46
N ASN A 316 -7.60 -13.84 5.96
CA ASN A 316 -7.46 -15.22 6.37
C ASN A 316 -8.08 -15.42 7.76
N THR A 317 -9.25 -16.08 7.81
CA THR A 317 -10.04 -16.27 9.04
C THR A 317 -9.37 -17.15 10.10
N ALA A 318 -8.24 -17.79 9.79
CA ALA A 318 -7.45 -18.54 10.76
C ALA A 318 -6.34 -17.68 11.41
N ALA A 319 -6.04 -16.48 10.87
CA ALA A 319 -5.02 -15.63 11.43
C ALA A 319 -5.45 -15.01 12.77
N PRO A 320 -4.54 -14.84 13.74
CA PRO A 320 -4.83 -14.16 14.99
C PRO A 320 -5.17 -12.68 14.74
N VAL A 321 -6.01 -12.11 15.61
CA VAL A 321 -6.43 -10.71 15.56
C VAL A 321 -5.92 -9.96 16.79
N ALA A 322 -5.67 -8.66 16.66
CA ALA A 322 -5.28 -7.80 17.78
C ALA A 322 -6.47 -7.55 18.72
N ASP A 323 -6.19 -7.43 20.01
CA ASP A 323 -7.19 -7.02 21.00
C ASP A 323 -7.67 -5.58 20.69
N GLY A 324 -8.98 -5.36 20.70
CA GLY A 324 -9.57 -4.05 20.37
C GLY A 324 -9.70 -3.75 18.88
N LEU A 325 -9.43 -4.72 18.01
CA LEU A 325 -9.73 -4.65 16.59
C LEU A 325 -11.24 -4.42 16.39
N VAL A 326 -11.59 -3.57 15.43
CA VAL A 326 -12.98 -3.36 14.99
C VAL A 326 -13.24 -4.12 13.71
N THR A 327 -14.20 -5.04 13.74
CA THR A 327 -14.62 -5.82 12.58
C THR A 327 -15.79 -5.18 11.84
N LEU A 328 -16.05 -5.61 10.59
CA LEU A 328 -17.18 -5.09 9.81
C LEU A 328 -18.54 -5.42 10.42
N ASP A 329 -18.65 -6.51 11.19
CA ASP A 329 -19.90 -6.93 11.85
C ASP A 329 -20.29 -6.01 13.02
N GLU A 330 -19.36 -5.23 13.54
CA GLU A 330 -19.55 -4.34 14.68
C GLU A 330 -19.98 -2.93 14.28
N VAL A 331 -19.95 -2.63 12.98
CA VAL A 331 -20.22 -1.28 12.45
C VAL A 331 -21.27 -1.30 11.34
N PRO A 332 -22.01 -0.21 11.15
CA PRO A 332 -23.06 -0.14 10.13
C PRO A 332 -22.45 0.07 8.73
N VAL A 333 -21.82 -0.96 8.15
CA VAL A 333 -21.27 -0.88 6.79
C VAL A 333 -22.40 -0.84 5.75
N ILE A 334 -22.19 -0.08 4.67
CA ILE A 334 -23.06 -0.10 3.50
C ILE A 334 -22.77 -1.30 2.61
N ASP A 335 -23.66 -1.64 1.70
CA ASP A 335 -23.37 -2.56 0.59
C ASP A 335 -22.46 -1.84 -0.43
N TYR A 336 -21.16 -1.78 -0.08
CA TYR A 336 -20.18 -0.99 -0.81
C TYR A 336 -19.80 -1.65 -2.13
N ASP A 337 -20.19 -1.03 -3.26
CA ASP A 337 -19.84 -1.51 -4.59
C ASP A 337 -18.42 -1.02 -5.00
N ALA A 338 -17.42 -1.85 -4.75
CA ALA A 338 -16.02 -1.56 -5.09
C ALA A 338 -15.77 -1.57 -6.61
N VAL A 339 -16.55 -2.34 -7.40
CA VAL A 339 -16.42 -2.42 -8.85
C VAL A 339 -16.93 -1.11 -9.46
N TRP A 340 -18.11 -0.65 -9.04
CA TRP A 340 -18.60 0.66 -9.44
C TRP A 340 -17.61 1.76 -9.03
N ALA A 341 -17.14 1.75 -7.78
CA ALA A 341 -16.19 2.73 -7.28
C ALA A 341 -14.92 2.80 -8.15
N ALA A 342 -14.36 1.64 -8.54
CA ALA A 342 -13.20 1.59 -9.43
C ALA A 342 -13.50 2.19 -10.81
N SER A 343 -14.68 1.91 -11.38
CA SER A 343 -15.07 2.32 -12.73
C SER A 343 -15.23 3.84 -12.88
N VAL A 344 -15.62 4.54 -11.81
CA VAL A 344 -15.89 5.99 -11.80
C VAL A 344 -14.81 6.82 -11.12
N LYS A 345 -13.75 6.18 -10.62
CA LYS A 345 -12.72 6.83 -9.78
C LYS A 345 -12.13 8.09 -10.40
N SER A 346 -11.69 8.01 -11.65
CA SER A 346 -11.07 9.14 -12.33
C SER A 346 -12.02 10.33 -12.44
N GLU A 347 -13.27 10.07 -12.79
CA GLU A 347 -14.30 11.09 -12.94
C GLU A 347 -14.59 11.80 -11.61
N TYR A 348 -14.84 11.03 -10.53
CA TYR A 348 -15.19 11.61 -9.24
C TYR A 348 -14.00 12.32 -8.57
N CYS A 349 -12.77 11.83 -8.76
CA CYS A 349 -11.58 12.54 -8.29
C CYS A 349 -11.39 13.88 -9.02
N GLU A 350 -11.62 13.93 -10.35
CA GLU A 350 -11.58 15.18 -11.12
C GLU A 350 -12.69 16.13 -10.70
N GLN A 351 -13.92 15.63 -10.50
CA GLN A 351 -15.01 16.45 -10.01
C GLN A 351 -14.72 17.02 -8.62
N PHE A 352 -14.13 16.22 -7.71
CA PHE A 352 -13.74 16.68 -6.38
C PHE A 352 -12.68 17.78 -6.47
N GLU A 353 -11.67 17.61 -7.32
CA GLU A 353 -10.60 18.61 -7.53
C GLU A 353 -11.17 19.93 -8.07
N ASN A 354 -12.13 19.86 -8.98
CA ASN A 354 -12.73 21.05 -9.60
C ASN A 354 -13.77 21.75 -8.73
N LYS A 355 -14.53 21.02 -7.88
CA LYS A 355 -15.65 21.58 -7.11
C LYS A 355 -15.31 21.85 -5.66
N ILE A 356 -14.43 21.06 -5.04
CA ILE A 356 -14.22 21.05 -3.60
C ILE A 356 -12.82 21.56 -3.23
N ALA A 357 -11.77 20.88 -3.66
CA ALA A 357 -10.39 21.21 -3.31
C ALA A 357 -9.37 20.65 -4.31
N THR A 358 -8.37 21.45 -4.65
CA THR A 358 -7.22 20.98 -5.43
C THR A 358 -6.36 20.01 -4.61
N LYS A 359 -5.75 19.03 -5.27
CA LYS A 359 -4.84 18.09 -4.61
C LYS A 359 -3.62 18.81 -4.05
N PRO A 360 -3.09 18.38 -2.91
CA PRO A 360 -1.88 18.94 -2.34
C PRO A 360 -0.68 18.74 -3.28
N GLU A 361 0.14 19.76 -3.40
CA GLU A 361 1.42 19.67 -4.10
C GLU A 361 2.37 18.71 -3.35
N GLY A 362 3.16 17.94 -4.11
CA GLY A 362 4.01 16.86 -3.60
C GLY A 362 5.30 17.33 -2.94
#